data_290a4d3e139a71f7e9ec9fb423afacfe
#
_entry.id   290a4d3e139a71f7e9ec9fb423afacfe
#
_cell.length_a   1.000
_cell.length_b   1.000
_cell.length_c   1.000
_cell.angle_alpha   90.00
_cell.angle_beta   90.00
_cell.angle_gamma   90.00
#
_symmetry.space_group_name_H-M   'P 1'
#
loop_
_entity.id
_entity.type
_entity.pdbx_description
1 polymer ?
#
loop_
_entity_poly.entity_id
_entity_poly.type
_entity_poly.pdbx_seq_one_letter_code
_entity_poly.pdbx_strand_id
1 'polypeptide(L)'
;AAAWRYFGHSAEDLSWAEAAMLAVLPNAPSMIHLSKARQALLEKRNRLLKQLYKEEVIDESAYELAVSEPLPEEPHPLPQIAPHLVSRFYQERNGKYSVSTIDRGIQTQIESLAERWSNEFNRSDIRNLAILVIDIRNNQVVAYCGNVNFERKQAGNQVDVIQAPRSTGSILKPFLYYAMLQEGSLLPDMLLPDIPVNINGFTPQNFNLQFEGAVPASEALARSLNIPAVTMLQRYGVPKFHSFLRQTGFKTINRPASHYGLSLILGGAEATLWDVTSAYANMGRSLLQLPQEKCSLLLAASQEKEEKRSFDKLRMTESELRKTKQTALEASGTNIFQPGAVWQTFDALTEVNRPEEIDWKSIPSMHPIAWKTGTSYGFRDAWAVGVTPGYAVGVWVGNATGEGKPGLVGARTAGPVLFDIFNMLPASRWFKRPGDIFVKAEICRKSGHLKSRFCEETDTLLILPAGLKTEACPYHHLITLSADETQRIYENCANTEPTIQKSWFTLPPVWEWYYKQHHPEYKALPPFKPGCGEDALQQMQFIYPPMNARIVLPRQMDGSKGFITVELAHSNPATTIYWHLDNCY
;
A
#
# COMPACT_ATOMS: atom_id res chain seq x y z
N ALA A 1 16.35 18.74 29.53
CA ALA A 1 15.40 19.80 29.14
C ALA A 1 16.02 21.20 29.38
N ALA A 2 16.58 21.50 30.57
CA ALA A 2 17.16 22.83 30.86
C ALA A 2 18.34 23.14 29.93
N ALA A 3 19.27 22.21 29.72
CA ALA A 3 20.40 22.40 28.81
C ALA A 3 19.92 22.79 27.39
N TRP A 4 19.01 22.04 26.81
CA TRP A 4 18.39 22.38 25.53
C TRP A 4 17.68 23.71 25.49
N ARG A 5 16.97 24.05 26.63
CA ARG A 5 16.22 25.30 26.72
C ARG A 5 17.12 26.52 26.74
N TYR A 6 18.28 26.43 27.41
CA TYR A 6 19.15 27.59 27.57
C TYR A 6 20.35 27.62 26.63
N PHE A 7 20.81 26.44 26.13
CA PHE A 7 22.06 26.35 25.37
C PHE A 7 21.90 25.63 24.03
N GLY A 8 20.78 24.95 23.78
CA GLY A 8 20.50 24.32 22.48
C GLY A 8 21.20 22.97 22.25
N HIS A 9 21.83 22.37 23.29
CA HIS A 9 22.52 21.07 23.19
C HIS A 9 22.28 20.20 24.44
N SER A 10 22.86 18.99 24.44
CA SER A 10 22.63 18.00 25.50
C SER A 10 23.28 18.38 26.80
N ALA A 11 22.84 17.79 27.92
CA ALA A 11 23.43 18.02 29.23
C ALA A 11 24.84 17.44 29.36
N GLU A 12 25.21 16.49 28.51
CA GLU A 12 26.53 15.85 28.48
C GLU A 12 27.61 16.77 27.88
N ASP A 13 27.18 17.74 27.05
CA ASP A 13 28.05 18.67 26.32
C ASP A 13 28.17 20.03 26.99
N LEU A 14 27.65 20.19 28.24
CA LEU A 14 27.65 21.46 28.94
C LEU A 14 29.09 21.89 29.30
N SER A 15 29.41 23.16 29.02
CA SER A 15 30.59 23.81 29.55
C SER A 15 30.51 24.02 31.09
N TRP A 16 31.63 24.30 31.73
CA TRP A 16 31.63 24.64 33.14
C TRP A 16 30.80 25.91 33.46
N ALA A 17 30.81 26.90 32.55
CA ALA A 17 30.00 28.11 32.68
C ALA A 17 28.49 27.81 32.59
N GLU A 18 28.11 26.97 31.64
CA GLU A 18 26.71 26.56 31.40
C GLU A 18 26.19 25.71 32.57
N ALA A 19 26.97 24.72 33.02
CA ALA A 19 26.63 23.87 34.14
C ALA A 19 26.48 24.71 35.45
N ALA A 20 27.41 25.62 35.71
CA ALA A 20 27.34 26.53 36.85
C ALA A 20 26.12 27.48 36.75
N MET A 21 25.76 27.97 35.56
CA MET A 21 24.56 28.78 35.38
C MET A 21 23.30 27.98 35.72
N LEU A 22 23.17 26.76 35.24
CA LEU A 22 22.01 25.90 35.56
C LEU A 22 21.93 25.56 37.04
N ALA A 23 23.07 25.41 37.72
CA ALA A 23 23.12 25.14 39.17
C ALA A 23 22.64 26.32 40.03
N VAL A 24 22.88 27.56 39.60
CA VAL A 24 22.49 28.76 40.37
C VAL A 24 21.09 29.28 40.07
N LEU A 25 20.50 28.91 38.93
CA LEU A 25 19.15 29.34 38.51
C LEU A 25 18.03 28.97 39.50
N PRO A 26 17.98 27.76 40.10
CA PRO A 26 16.89 27.37 41.00
C PRO A 26 16.87 28.15 42.32
N ASN A 27 17.96 28.79 42.70
CA ASN A 27 18.10 29.42 44.02
C ASN A 27 17.32 30.74 44.19
N ALA A 28 16.77 31.33 43.15
CA ALA A 28 15.91 32.52 43.25
C ALA A 28 15.15 32.74 41.91
N PRO A 29 14.26 31.85 41.50
CA PRO A 29 13.66 31.86 40.15
C PRO A 29 12.78 33.08 39.87
N SER A 30 12.24 33.75 40.89
CA SER A 30 11.43 34.97 40.75
C SER A 30 12.25 36.26 40.65
N MET A 31 13.51 36.25 41.10
CA MET A 31 14.36 37.45 41.17
C MET A 31 15.52 37.43 40.18
N ILE A 32 15.99 36.26 39.76
CA ILE A 32 17.15 36.08 38.89
C ILE A 32 16.74 35.27 37.70
N HIS A 33 16.53 35.95 36.56
CA HIS A 33 16.10 35.35 35.31
C HIS A 33 16.89 35.95 34.15
N LEU A 34 17.08 35.21 33.04
CA LEU A 34 17.80 35.72 31.87
C LEU A 34 17.29 37.06 31.34
N SER A 35 16.00 37.32 31.45
CA SER A 35 15.37 38.59 31.03
C SER A 35 15.38 39.67 32.11
N LYS A 36 15.65 39.32 33.38
CA LYS A 36 15.69 40.25 34.51
C LYS A 36 16.89 39.94 35.39
N ALA A 37 17.65 40.96 35.74
CA ALA A 37 18.83 40.85 36.61
C ALA A 37 19.95 39.94 36.06
N ARG A 38 20.23 39.99 34.73
CA ARG A 38 21.34 39.26 34.09
C ARG A 38 22.67 39.42 34.80
N GLN A 39 22.98 40.65 35.24
CA GLN A 39 24.22 40.93 35.95
C GLN A 39 24.32 40.16 37.27
N ALA A 40 23.24 40.09 38.04
CA ALA A 40 23.21 39.29 39.27
C ALA A 40 23.34 37.77 39.00
N LEU A 41 22.81 37.28 37.88
CA LEU A 41 22.99 35.89 37.46
C LEU A 41 24.44 35.61 37.09
N LEU A 42 25.08 36.52 36.34
CA LEU A 42 26.49 36.44 35.98
C LEU A 42 27.39 36.41 37.21
N GLU A 43 27.14 37.30 38.17
CA GLU A 43 27.90 37.35 39.40
C GLU A 43 27.75 36.08 40.25
N LYS A 44 26.54 35.54 40.35
CA LYS A 44 26.32 34.27 41.06
C LYS A 44 27.02 33.10 40.38
N ARG A 45 26.92 33.00 39.05
CA ARG A 45 27.63 31.99 38.25
C ARG A 45 29.14 32.09 38.52
N ASN A 46 29.71 33.28 38.35
CA ASN A 46 31.14 33.49 38.50
C ASN A 46 31.60 33.25 39.95
N ARG A 47 30.75 33.51 40.95
CA ARG A 47 31.05 33.16 42.34
C ARG A 47 31.14 31.66 42.55
N LEU A 48 30.22 30.86 41.93
CA LEU A 48 30.28 29.40 41.97
C LEU A 48 31.53 28.87 41.25
N LEU A 49 31.85 29.40 40.07
CA LEU A 49 33.07 29.04 39.34
C LEU A 49 34.34 29.32 40.16
N LYS A 50 34.40 30.48 40.83
CA LYS A 50 35.52 30.82 41.71
C LYS A 50 35.65 29.87 42.90
N GLN A 51 34.52 29.36 43.42
CA GLN A 51 34.52 28.37 44.49
C GLN A 51 35.06 27.03 44.00
N LEU A 52 34.58 26.55 42.81
CA LEU A 52 35.06 25.32 42.19
C LEU A 52 36.57 25.36 41.90
N TYR A 53 37.09 26.50 41.46
CA TYR A 53 38.53 26.71 41.28
C TYR A 53 39.29 26.63 42.61
N LYS A 54 38.78 27.27 43.69
CA LYS A 54 39.41 27.22 45.04
C LYS A 54 39.40 25.82 45.63
N GLU A 55 38.41 25.00 45.30
CA GLU A 55 38.28 23.61 45.75
C GLU A 55 39.00 22.62 44.81
N GLU A 56 39.80 23.14 43.87
CA GLU A 56 40.58 22.34 42.89
C GLU A 56 39.74 21.38 42.02
N VAL A 57 38.46 21.69 41.86
CA VAL A 57 37.55 20.91 40.98
C VAL A 57 37.79 21.24 39.52
N ILE A 58 38.20 22.49 39.23
CA ILE A 58 38.59 22.98 37.91
C ILE A 58 39.94 23.64 38.00
N ASP A 59 40.75 23.54 36.94
CA ASP A 59 42.05 24.21 36.85
C ASP A 59 41.90 25.69 36.48
N GLU A 60 43.01 26.45 36.51
CA GLU A 60 43.03 27.89 36.22
C GLU A 60 42.54 28.18 34.79
N SER A 61 42.99 27.39 33.81
CA SER A 61 42.59 27.56 32.41
C SER A 61 41.10 27.36 32.20
N ALA A 62 40.54 26.32 32.79
CA ALA A 62 39.09 26.05 32.73
C ALA A 62 38.27 27.14 33.44
N TYR A 63 38.79 27.68 34.57
CA TYR A 63 38.14 28.78 35.28
C TYR A 63 38.13 30.08 34.45
N GLU A 64 39.26 30.47 33.84
CA GLU A 64 39.35 31.67 32.99
C GLU A 64 38.42 31.57 31.78
N LEU A 65 38.42 30.45 31.09
CA LEU A 65 37.51 30.18 29.95
C LEU A 65 36.06 30.28 30.40
N ALA A 66 35.68 29.63 31.49
CA ALA A 66 34.30 29.62 31.98
C ALA A 66 33.81 31.01 32.43
N VAL A 67 34.67 31.82 33.02
CA VAL A 67 34.31 33.20 33.41
C VAL A 67 34.15 34.10 32.19
N SER A 68 34.93 33.91 31.13
CA SER A 68 34.86 34.69 29.88
C SER A 68 33.62 34.37 29.03
N GLU A 69 33.01 33.22 29.23
CA GLU A 69 31.84 32.78 28.48
C GLU A 69 30.60 33.63 28.81
N PRO A 70 29.89 34.19 27.78
CA PRO A 70 28.72 35.03 28.00
C PRO A 70 27.51 34.21 28.48
N LEU A 71 26.54 34.86 29.12
CA LEU A 71 25.23 34.26 29.34
C LEU A 71 24.44 34.20 28.05
N PRO A 72 23.62 33.13 27.80
CA PRO A 72 22.76 33.05 26.64
C PRO A 72 21.80 34.24 26.53
N GLU A 73 21.49 34.68 25.31
CA GLU A 73 20.65 35.88 25.12
C GLU A 73 19.18 35.55 25.39
N GLU A 74 18.64 34.54 24.74
CA GLU A 74 17.25 34.08 24.86
C GLU A 74 17.17 32.56 25.00
N PRO A 75 16.12 32.04 25.65
CA PRO A 75 15.93 30.61 25.74
C PRO A 75 15.59 30.01 24.36
N HIS A 76 16.32 29.00 23.93
CA HIS A 76 16.03 28.26 22.71
C HIS A 76 14.68 27.54 22.79
N PRO A 77 13.92 27.44 21.69
CA PRO A 77 12.77 26.55 21.65
C PRO A 77 13.24 25.11 21.89
N LEU A 78 12.47 24.34 22.64
CA LEU A 78 12.75 22.91 22.76
C LEU A 78 12.63 22.25 21.41
N PRO A 79 13.53 21.30 21.05
CA PRO A 79 13.40 20.56 19.79
C PRO A 79 12.05 19.86 19.72
N GLN A 80 11.32 20.09 18.63
CA GLN A 80 10.03 19.46 18.37
C GLN A 80 10.16 18.43 17.24
N ILE A 81 10.98 17.42 17.47
CA ILE A 81 11.14 16.30 16.53
C ILE A 81 10.06 15.27 16.84
N ALA A 82 9.31 14.84 15.81
CA ALA A 82 8.23 13.86 15.88
C ALA A 82 7.19 14.14 17.01
N PRO A 83 6.54 15.33 17.06
CA PRO A 83 5.72 15.74 18.21
C PRO A 83 4.52 14.81 18.45
N HIS A 84 3.92 14.21 17.41
CA HIS A 84 2.84 13.23 17.57
C HIS A 84 3.33 11.96 18.26
N LEU A 85 4.56 11.51 17.94
CA LEU A 85 5.17 10.36 18.59
C LEU A 85 5.45 10.64 20.07
N VAL A 86 5.97 11.83 20.38
CA VAL A 86 6.19 12.27 21.78
C VAL A 86 4.88 12.27 22.54
N SER A 87 3.82 12.84 21.97
CA SER A 87 2.47 12.86 22.59
C SER A 87 1.94 11.45 22.82
N ARG A 88 2.12 10.54 21.85
CA ARG A 88 1.75 9.13 21.97
C ARG A 88 2.51 8.43 23.10
N PHE A 89 3.83 8.56 23.15
CA PHE A 89 4.63 7.94 24.19
C PHE A 89 4.33 8.50 25.58
N TYR A 90 4.04 9.80 25.67
CA TYR A 90 3.62 10.41 26.92
C TYR A 90 2.34 9.75 27.46
N GLN A 91 1.37 9.51 26.60
CA GLN A 91 0.10 8.84 26.97
C GLN A 91 0.30 7.35 27.28
N GLU A 92 1.01 6.61 26.43
CA GLU A 92 1.18 5.15 26.56
C GLU A 92 2.10 4.77 27.72
N ARG A 93 3.05 5.64 28.09
CA ARG A 93 4.12 5.34 29.06
C ARG A 93 4.14 6.27 30.28
N ASN A 94 3.11 7.06 30.48
CA ASN A 94 2.98 7.98 31.62
C ASN A 94 4.21 8.88 31.81
N GLY A 95 4.77 9.43 30.72
CA GLY A 95 5.90 10.33 30.73
C GLY A 95 7.26 9.68 31.06
N LYS A 96 7.35 8.36 31.12
CA LYS A 96 8.63 7.64 31.35
C LYS A 96 9.59 7.85 30.19
N TYR A 97 10.88 7.91 30.51
CA TYR A 97 11.95 7.91 29.51
C TYR A 97 11.78 6.78 28.50
N SER A 98 11.93 7.09 27.22
CA SER A 98 11.74 6.16 26.12
C SER A 98 12.78 6.40 25.04
N VAL A 99 13.50 5.36 24.66
CA VAL A 99 14.43 5.41 23.52
C VAL A 99 13.71 4.86 22.31
N SER A 100 13.58 5.68 21.27
CA SER A 100 12.93 5.29 20.01
C SER A 100 13.94 4.78 18.99
N THR A 101 13.43 4.11 17.96
CA THR A 101 14.21 3.67 16.79
C THR A 101 14.34 4.74 15.72
N ILE A 102 13.82 5.93 15.96
CA ILE A 102 13.83 7.04 15.00
C ILE A 102 15.26 7.45 14.69
N ASP A 103 15.60 7.49 13.41
CA ASP A 103 16.84 8.11 12.93
C ASP A 103 16.64 9.62 12.84
N ARG A 104 17.46 10.38 13.57
CA ARG A 104 17.33 11.84 13.65
C ARG A 104 17.51 12.50 12.28
N GLY A 105 18.45 12.01 11.47
CA GLY A 105 18.74 12.59 10.15
C GLY A 105 17.57 12.38 9.18
N ILE A 106 17.07 11.15 9.09
CA ILE A 106 15.93 10.80 8.24
C ILE A 106 14.67 11.55 8.73
N GLN A 107 14.41 11.57 10.04
CA GLN A 107 13.25 12.26 10.60
C GLN A 107 13.24 13.76 10.25
N THR A 108 14.38 14.44 10.42
CA THR A 108 14.47 15.87 10.11
C THR A 108 14.24 16.16 8.63
N GLN A 109 14.78 15.32 7.74
CA GLN A 109 14.55 15.43 6.30
C GLN A 109 13.08 15.19 5.94
N ILE A 110 12.44 14.20 6.56
CA ILE A 110 11.01 13.88 6.37
C ILE A 110 10.12 15.04 6.84
N GLU A 111 10.41 15.66 7.99
CA GLU A 111 9.64 16.81 8.49
C GLU A 111 9.76 18.01 7.56
N SER A 112 10.97 18.33 7.08
CA SER A 112 11.19 19.41 6.11
C SER A 112 10.46 19.17 4.79
N LEU A 113 10.47 17.92 4.30
CA LEU A 113 9.74 17.51 3.11
C LEU A 113 8.22 17.61 3.33
N ALA A 114 7.73 17.13 4.47
CA ALA A 114 6.32 17.18 4.82
C ALA A 114 5.80 18.62 4.92
N GLU A 115 6.60 19.54 5.48
CA GLU A 115 6.26 20.96 5.53
C GLU A 115 6.18 21.59 4.13
N ARG A 116 7.14 21.29 3.24
CA ARG A 116 7.13 21.76 1.86
C ARG A 116 5.86 21.32 1.14
N TRP A 117 5.52 20.04 1.20
CA TRP A 117 4.32 19.50 0.58
C TRP A 117 3.03 20.02 1.23
N SER A 118 3.02 20.21 2.55
CA SER A 118 1.89 20.82 3.25
C SER A 118 1.59 22.22 2.74
N ASN A 119 2.63 23.02 2.49
CA ASN A 119 2.46 24.37 1.94
C ASN A 119 1.87 24.34 0.51
N GLU A 120 2.26 23.35 -0.30
CA GLU A 120 1.67 23.13 -1.62
C GLU A 120 0.20 22.69 -1.54
N PHE A 121 -0.09 21.71 -0.71
CA PHE A 121 -1.44 21.15 -0.52
C PHE A 121 -2.43 22.15 0.08
N ASN A 122 -1.96 23.06 0.94
CA ASN A 122 -2.80 24.10 1.54
C ASN A 122 -3.44 25.03 0.48
N ARG A 123 -2.84 25.18 -0.70
CA ARG A 123 -3.41 25.94 -1.83
C ARG A 123 -4.70 25.32 -2.37
N SER A 124 -4.87 24.02 -2.13
CA SER A 124 -6.06 23.26 -2.53
C SER A 124 -6.93 22.85 -1.36
N ASP A 125 -6.79 23.51 -0.19
CA ASP A 125 -7.50 23.18 1.06
C ASP A 125 -7.28 21.74 1.55
N ILE A 126 -6.17 21.10 1.21
CA ILE A 126 -5.73 19.82 1.74
C ILE A 126 -4.74 20.13 2.87
N ARG A 127 -5.05 19.72 4.10
CA ARG A 127 -4.42 20.29 5.31
C ARG A 127 -3.58 19.32 6.10
N ASN A 128 -3.68 18.02 5.82
CA ASN A 128 -3.05 17.01 6.62
C ASN A 128 -2.27 16.02 5.76
N LEU A 129 -1.09 15.66 6.24
CA LEU A 129 -0.16 14.73 5.61
C LEU A 129 0.50 13.90 6.72
N ALA A 130 0.52 12.58 6.57
CA ALA A 130 1.23 11.67 7.45
C ALA A 130 2.19 10.79 6.68
N ILE A 131 3.37 10.54 7.25
CA ILE A 131 4.44 9.74 6.65
C ILE A 131 4.99 8.77 7.68
N LEU A 132 5.13 7.51 7.28
CA LEU A 132 5.77 6.46 8.08
C LEU A 132 6.86 5.78 7.25
N VAL A 133 8.09 5.71 7.78
CA VAL A 133 9.22 5.03 7.15
C VAL A 133 9.71 3.90 8.04
N ILE A 134 9.77 2.70 7.49
CA ILE A 134 10.22 1.48 8.17
C ILE A 134 11.47 0.96 7.46
N ASP A 135 12.58 0.78 8.17
CA ASP A 135 13.70 -0.04 7.72
C ASP A 135 13.26 -1.51 7.79
N ILE A 136 13.12 -2.15 6.62
CA ILE A 136 12.62 -3.53 6.54
C ILE A 136 13.63 -4.57 6.99
N ARG A 137 14.92 -4.25 7.03
CA ARG A 137 15.97 -5.18 7.47
C ARG A 137 15.91 -5.39 8.97
N ASN A 138 15.79 -4.29 9.71
CA ASN A 138 15.74 -4.29 11.18
C ASN A 138 14.30 -4.34 11.71
N ASN A 139 13.30 -4.18 10.82
CA ASN A 139 11.89 -4.03 11.16
C ASN A 139 11.62 -2.89 12.16
N GLN A 140 12.29 -1.76 11.96
CA GLN A 140 12.24 -0.60 12.84
C GLN A 140 11.69 0.61 12.12
N VAL A 141 10.87 1.40 12.81
CA VAL A 141 10.43 2.71 12.33
C VAL A 141 11.60 3.67 12.45
N VAL A 142 12.03 4.24 11.32
CA VAL A 142 13.13 5.21 11.26
C VAL A 142 12.65 6.66 11.10
N ALA A 143 11.40 6.86 10.65
CA ALA A 143 10.76 8.18 10.65
C ALA A 143 9.25 8.08 10.89
N TYR A 144 8.72 9.04 11.64
CA TYR A 144 7.33 9.11 12.10
C TYR A 144 6.82 10.55 12.04
N CYS A 145 6.16 10.92 10.94
CA CYS A 145 5.44 12.19 10.83
C CYS A 145 3.94 11.93 10.94
N GLY A 146 3.39 12.03 12.16
CA GLY A 146 1.98 11.72 12.43
C GLY A 146 1.00 12.69 11.75
N ASN A 147 1.44 13.92 11.55
CA ASN A 147 0.76 14.97 10.81
C ASN A 147 1.71 16.17 10.66
N VAL A 148 1.30 17.17 9.88
CA VAL A 148 2.04 18.43 9.69
C VAL A 148 1.51 19.53 10.61
N ASN A 149 2.31 20.58 10.83
CA ASN A 149 1.91 21.81 11.56
C ASN A 149 1.29 21.56 12.95
N PHE A 150 1.95 20.74 13.77
CA PHE A 150 1.47 20.29 15.09
C PHE A 150 1.00 21.43 16.01
N GLU A 151 1.66 22.59 15.98
CA GLU A 151 1.33 23.74 16.81
C GLU A 151 0.01 24.42 16.41
N ARG A 152 -0.42 24.25 15.17
CA ARG A 152 -1.68 24.81 14.69
C ARG A 152 -2.82 23.91 15.15
N LYS A 153 -3.58 24.34 16.18
CA LYS A 153 -4.76 23.60 16.68
C LYS A 153 -5.90 23.48 15.66
N GLN A 154 -5.89 24.33 14.63
CA GLN A 154 -6.87 24.32 13.56
C GLN A 154 -6.63 23.13 12.61
N ALA A 155 -7.69 22.68 11.93
CA ALA A 155 -7.65 21.64 10.90
C ALA A 155 -7.21 20.23 11.37
N GLY A 156 -7.28 19.90 12.65
CA GLY A 156 -6.97 18.57 13.16
C GLY A 156 -5.49 18.19 13.11
N ASN A 157 -4.57 19.17 13.08
CA ASN A 157 -3.13 18.93 12.95
C ASN A 157 -2.53 18.17 14.14
N GLN A 158 -3.20 18.13 15.29
CA GLN A 158 -2.79 17.36 16.48
C GLN A 158 -3.22 15.88 16.41
N VAL A 159 -4.03 15.49 15.42
CA VAL A 159 -4.42 14.09 15.20
C VAL A 159 -3.22 13.33 14.68
N ASP A 160 -2.85 12.25 15.36
CA ASP A 160 -1.88 11.28 14.87
C ASP A 160 -2.56 10.39 13.80
N VAL A 161 -2.42 10.78 12.54
CA VAL A 161 -3.05 10.08 11.41
C VAL A 161 -2.41 8.71 11.16
N ILE A 162 -1.16 8.49 11.58
CA ILE A 162 -0.53 7.17 11.46
C ILE A 162 -1.34 6.12 12.22
N GLN A 163 -1.99 6.49 13.32
CA GLN A 163 -2.81 5.60 14.15
C GLN A 163 -4.32 5.72 13.87
N ALA A 164 -4.74 6.75 13.14
CA ALA A 164 -6.15 6.97 12.85
C ALA A 164 -6.64 6.04 11.73
N PRO A 165 -7.74 5.28 11.93
CA PRO A 165 -8.35 4.50 10.86
C PRO A 165 -8.87 5.41 9.74
N ARG A 166 -8.52 5.07 8.50
CA ARG A 166 -8.92 5.78 7.28
C ARG A 166 -9.36 4.80 6.21
N SER A 167 -10.27 5.21 5.33
CA SER A 167 -10.72 4.35 4.23
C SER A 167 -9.56 3.95 3.35
N THR A 168 -9.41 2.65 3.13
CA THR A 168 -8.26 2.05 2.43
C THR A 168 -8.23 2.35 0.93
N GLY A 169 -9.36 2.69 0.34
CA GLY A 169 -9.45 2.74 -1.12
C GLY A 169 -8.95 1.43 -1.74
N SER A 170 -8.04 1.54 -2.69
CA SER A 170 -7.47 0.40 -3.43
C SER A 170 -6.20 -0.20 -2.81
N ILE A 171 -5.78 0.24 -1.61
CA ILE A 171 -4.49 -0.17 -1.02
C ILE A 171 -4.45 -1.67 -0.63
N LEU A 172 -5.61 -2.31 -0.53
CA LEU A 172 -5.74 -3.73 -0.18
C LEU A 172 -5.65 -4.67 -1.39
N LYS A 173 -5.73 -4.17 -2.63
CA LYS A 173 -5.73 -5.00 -3.86
C LYS A 173 -4.50 -5.92 -4.00
N PRO A 174 -3.26 -5.47 -3.67
CA PRO A 174 -2.09 -6.34 -3.73
C PRO A 174 -2.16 -7.56 -2.80
N PHE A 175 -2.82 -7.42 -1.65
CA PHE A 175 -3.01 -8.53 -0.71
C PHE A 175 -3.94 -9.61 -1.27
N LEU A 176 -5.00 -9.21 -1.99
CA LEU A 176 -5.88 -10.15 -2.66
C LEU A 176 -5.17 -10.85 -3.81
N TYR A 177 -4.46 -10.11 -4.65
CA TYR A 177 -3.67 -10.63 -5.75
C TYR A 177 -2.62 -11.64 -5.23
N TYR A 178 -1.87 -11.26 -4.20
CA TYR A 178 -0.92 -12.15 -3.50
C TYR A 178 -1.59 -13.44 -3.04
N ALA A 179 -2.72 -13.34 -2.33
CA ALA A 179 -3.40 -14.48 -1.75
C ALA A 179 -3.89 -15.47 -2.81
N MET A 180 -4.39 -14.96 -3.94
CA MET A 180 -4.85 -15.79 -5.06
C MET A 180 -3.68 -16.46 -5.80
N LEU A 181 -2.55 -15.78 -5.99
CA LEU A 181 -1.32 -16.37 -6.54
C LEU A 181 -0.79 -17.48 -5.62
N GLN A 182 -0.74 -17.22 -4.32
CA GLN A 182 -0.23 -18.16 -3.33
C GLN A 182 -1.04 -19.46 -3.29
N GLU A 183 -2.34 -19.39 -3.50
CA GLU A 183 -3.22 -20.56 -3.52
C GLU A 183 -3.28 -21.25 -4.89
N GLY A 184 -2.79 -20.60 -5.93
CA GLY A 184 -2.86 -21.09 -7.30
C GLY A 184 -4.25 -20.96 -7.93
N SER A 185 -5.03 -19.95 -7.52
CA SER A 185 -6.30 -19.61 -8.16
C SER A 185 -6.16 -18.47 -9.18
N LEU A 186 -4.95 -17.94 -9.35
CA LEU A 186 -4.61 -16.88 -10.28
C LEU A 186 -3.20 -17.09 -10.84
N LEU A 187 -3.00 -16.76 -12.11
CA LEU A 187 -1.70 -16.57 -12.74
C LEU A 187 -1.49 -15.09 -13.08
N PRO A 188 -0.25 -14.58 -13.15
CA PRO A 188 0.00 -13.15 -13.38
C PRO A 188 -0.67 -12.59 -14.63
N ASP A 189 -0.61 -13.31 -15.74
CA ASP A 189 -1.12 -12.85 -17.05
C ASP A 189 -2.52 -13.39 -17.38
N MET A 190 -3.16 -14.06 -16.42
CA MET A 190 -4.51 -14.60 -16.57
C MET A 190 -5.52 -13.47 -16.83
N LEU A 191 -6.31 -13.59 -17.90
CA LEU A 191 -7.33 -12.60 -18.23
C LEU A 191 -8.44 -12.56 -17.17
N LEU A 192 -8.74 -11.37 -16.73
CA LEU A 192 -9.82 -11.04 -15.81
C LEU A 192 -10.88 -10.19 -16.54
N PRO A 193 -12.17 -10.34 -16.21
CA PRO A 193 -13.22 -9.53 -16.82
C PRO A 193 -13.09 -8.06 -16.38
N ASP A 194 -13.20 -7.16 -17.36
CA ASP A 194 -13.35 -5.72 -17.14
C ASP A 194 -14.56 -5.22 -17.93
N ILE A 195 -15.73 -5.56 -17.44
CA ILE A 195 -17.05 -5.30 -18.04
C ILE A 195 -18.02 -4.75 -16.99
N PRO A 196 -19.11 -4.07 -17.39
CA PRO A 196 -20.15 -3.68 -16.45
C PRO A 196 -20.69 -4.90 -15.67
N VAL A 197 -20.76 -4.78 -14.36
CA VAL A 197 -21.27 -5.83 -13.47
C VAL A 197 -22.29 -5.29 -12.49
N ASN A 198 -23.29 -6.10 -12.18
CA ASN A 198 -24.22 -5.86 -11.08
C ASN A 198 -24.27 -7.10 -10.19
N ILE A 199 -23.79 -6.99 -8.97
CA ILE A 199 -23.73 -8.10 -8.03
C ILE A 199 -24.67 -7.78 -6.87
N ASN A 200 -25.90 -8.27 -6.94
CA ASN A 200 -26.95 -8.01 -5.93
C ASN A 200 -27.18 -6.51 -5.65
N GLY A 201 -27.19 -5.69 -6.70
CA GLY A 201 -27.38 -4.23 -6.59
C GLY A 201 -26.07 -3.44 -6.38
N PHE A 202 -24.93 -4.11 -6.18
CA PHE A 202 -23.63 -3.47 -6.14
C PHE A 202 -23.07 -3.35 -7.56
N THR A 203 -22.92 -2.11 -8.05
CA THR A 203 -22.47 -1.78 -9.43
C THR A 203 -21.16 -1.00 -9.38
N PRO A 204 -20.02 -1.67 -9.16
CA PRO A 204 -18.72 -1.00 -9.16
C PRO A 204 -18.37 -0.46 -10.54
N GLN A 205 -17.64 0.65 -10.57
CA GLN A 205 -17.13 1.26 -11.79
C GLN A 205 -15.62 1.47 -11.70
N ASN A 206 -14.92 1.44 -12.83
CA ASN A 206 -13.53 1.87 -12.91
C ASN A 206 -13.45 3.38 -12.72
N PHE A 207 -12.29 3.87 -12.28
CA PHE A 207 -12.09 5.30 -12.01
C PHE A 207 -12.27 6.17 -13.26
N ASN A 208 -11.89 5.65 -14.43
CA ASN A 208 -12.03 6.31 -15.73
C ASN A 208 -13.39 6.07 -16.40
N LEU A 209 -14.31 5.33 -15.75
CA LEU A 209 -15.63 4.95 -16.27
C LEU A 209 -15.59 4.16 -17.58
N GLN A 210 -14.46 3.55 -17.94
CA GLN A 210 -14.26 2.76 -19.15
C GLN A 210 -14.10 1.28 -18.81
N PHE A 211 -14.35 0.43 -19.81
CA PHE A 211 -14.24 -1.02 -19.74
C PHE A 211 -13.44 -1.52 -20.94
N GLU A 212 -12.61 -2.53 -20.72
CA GLU A 212 -11.73 -3.09 -21.75
C GLU A 212 -12.06 -4.56 -22.10
N GLY A 213 -13.15 -5.08 -21.53
CA GLY A 213 -13.60 -6.44 -21.75
C GLY A 213 -12.82 -7.47 -20.96
N ALA A 214 -11.53 -7.58 -21.21
CA ALA A 214 -10.62 -8.48 -20.50
C ALA A 214 -9.23 -7.86 -20.39
N VAL A 215 -8.60 -8.02 -19.22
CA VAL A 215 -7.25 -7.50 -18.93
C VAL A 215 -6.43 -8.52 -18.17
N PRO A 216 -5.10 -8.61 -18.38
CA PRO A 216 -4.22 -9.44 -17.57
C PRO A 216 -4.28 -9.04 -16.09
N ALA A 217 -4.22 -10.03 -15.19
CA ALA A 217 -4.36 -9.79 -13.74
C ALA A 217 -3.26 -8.86 -13.19
N SER A 218 -2.02 -8.99 -13.66
CA SER A 218 -0.90 -8.11 -13.30
C SER A 218 -1.16 -6.66 -13.72
N GLU A 219 -1.64 -6.45 -14.94
CA GLU A 219 -1.98 -5.13 -15.46
C GLU A 219 -3.20 -4.53 -14.73
N ALA A 220 -4.23 -5.33 -14.45
CA ALA A 220 -5.37 -4.91 -13.65
C ALA A 220 -4.96 -4.42 -12.25
N LEU A 221 -3.96 -5.09 -11.63
CA LEU A 221 -3.38 -4.65 -10.36
C LEU A 221 -2.59 -3.36 -10.51
N ALA A 222 -1.70 -3.27 -11.51
CA ALA A 222 -0.86 -2.10 -11.77
C ALA A 222 -1.69 -0.84 -12.03
N ARG A 223 -2.73 -0.97 -12.85
CA ARG A 223 -3.68 0.10 -13.18
C ARG A 223 -4.76 0.31 -12.12
N SER A 224 -4.78 -0.55 -11.11
CA SER A 224 -5.74 -0.46 -9.99
C SER A 224 -7.21 -0.55 -10.42
N LEU A 225 -7.54 -1.34 -11.45
CA LEU A 225 -8.90 -1.48 -11.95
C LEU A 225 -9.82 -2.04 -10.86
N ASN A 226 -11.05 -1.52 -10.82
CA ASN A 226 -12.01 -1.87 -9.77
C ASN A 226 -12.77 -3.15 -10.11
N ILE A 227 -13.21 -3.31 -11.33
CA ILE A 227 -14.01 -4.46 -11.76
C ILE A 227 -13.25 -5.77 -11.62
N PRO A 228 -12.01 -5.90 -12.16
CA PRO A 228 -11.21 -7.10 -11.95
C PRO A 228 -10.96 -7.41 -10.47
N ALA A 229 -10.71 -6.38 -9.64
CA ALA A 229 -10.50 -6.57 -8.21
C ALA A 229 -11.75 -7.10 -7.48
N VAL A 230 -12.94 -6.58 -7.81
CA VAL A 230 -14.21 -7.06 -7.26
C VAL A 230 -14.47 -8.50 -7.71
N THR A 231 -14.24 -8.82 -8.98
CA THR A 231 -14.40 -10.18 -9.50
C THR A 231 -13.42 -11.16 -8.82
N MET A 232 -12.16 -10.75 -8.64
CA MET A 232 -11.20 -11.53 -7.87
C MET A 232 -11.70 -11.80 -6.44
N LEU A 233 -12.19 -10.76 -5.73
CA LEU A 233 -12.71 -10.92 -4.38
C LEU A 233 -13.96 -11.81 -4.32
N GLN A 234 -14.83 -11.70 -5.30
CA GLN A 234 -16.00 -12.58 -5.41
C GLN A 234 -15.61 -14.05 -5.56
N ARG A 235 -14.61 -14.34 -6.42
CA ARG A 235 -14.08 -15.70 -6.63
C ARG A 235 -13.31 -16.23 -5.41
N TYR A 236 -12.49 -15.38 -4.78
CA TYR A 236 -11.69 -15.75 -3.60
C TYR A 236 -12.53 -15.95 -2.35
N GLY A 237 -13.60 -15.17 -2.22
CA GLY A 237 -14.51 -15.16 -1.09
C GLY A 237 -14.18 -14.10 -0.04
N VAL A 238 -15.16 -13.23 0.24
CA VAL A 238 -15.03 -12.14 1.23
C VAL A 238 -14.63 -12.63 2.62
N PRO A 239 -15.23 -13.70 3.20
CA PRO A 239 -14.83 -14.19 4.52
C PRO A 239 -13.38 -14.65 4.60
N LYS A 240 -12.89 -15.29 3.54
CA LYS A 240 -11.53 -15.80 3.44
C LYS A 240 -10.53 -14.66 3.37
N PHE A 241 -10.78 -13.67 2.52
CA PHE A 241 -9.94 -12.48 2.41
C PHE A 241 -9.94 -11.63 3.69
N HIS A 242 -11.09 -11.47 4.31
CA HIS A 242 -11.21 -10.81 5.61
C HIS A 242 -10.34 -11.50 6.69
N SER A 243 -10.41 -12.83 6.78
CA SER A 243 -9.57 -13.60 7.71
C SER A 243 -8.08 -13.41 7.42
N PHE A 244 -7.69 -13.45 6.15
CA PHE A 244 -6.31 -13.21 5.71
C PHE A 244 -5.81 -11.82 6.12
N LEU A 245 -6.59 -10.76 5.87
CA LEU A 245 -6.21 -9.39 6.27
C LEU A 245 -5.99 -9.27 7.79
N ARG A 246 -6.83 -9.91 8.59
CA ARG A 246 -6.65 -9.91 10.06
C ARG A 246 -5.37 -10.61 10.48
N GLN A 247 -5.02 -11.72 9.84
CA GLN A 247 -3.78 -12.43 10.09
C GLN A 247 -2.55 -11.60 9.70
N THR A 248 -2.63 -10.77 8.65
CA THR A 248 -1.55 -9.90 8.23
C THR A 248 -1.40 -8.62 9.06
N GLY A 249 -2.25 -8.43 10.08
CA GLY A 249 -2.07 -7.37 11.08
C GLY A 249 -3.04 -6.20 10.97
N PHE A 250 -4.03 -6.22 10.07
CA PHE A 250 -5.06 -5.18 9.96
C PHE A 250 -6.05 -5.26 11.13
N LYS A 251 -5.76 -4.54 12.21
CA LYS A 251 -6.53 -4.61 13.46
C LYS A 251 -7.88 -3.93 13.38
N THR A 252 -8.00 -2.90 12.55
CA THR A 252 -9.22 -2.10 12.38
C THR A 252 -10.28 -2.82 11.54
N ILE A 253 -9.89 -3.84 10.76
CA ILE A 253 -10.82 -4.70 10.01
C ILE A 253 -11.37 -5.79 10.94
N ASN A 254 -12.17 -5.39 11.91
CA ASN A 254 -12.62 -6.22 13.03
C ASN A 254 -14.12 -6.55 13.02
N ARG A 255 -14.92 -5.93 12.15
CA ARG A 255 -16.34 -6.24 11.99
C ARG A 255 -16.51 -7.55 11.19
N PRO A 256 -17.66 -8.22 11.26
CA PRO A 256 -17.91 -9.42 10.46
C PRO A 256 -17.71 -9.19 8.96
N ALA A 257 -17.24 -10.21 8.23
CA ALA A 257 -16.99 -10.11 6.79
C ALA A 257 -18.22 -9.66 5.98
N SER A 258 -19.43 -10.05 6.41
CA SER A 258 -20.70 -9.64 5.80
C SER A 258 -20.96 -8.13 5.89
N HIS A 259 -20.38 -7.44 6.87
CA HIS A 259 -20.48 -5.99 7.00
C HIS A 259 -19.78 -5.27 5.85
N TYR A 260 -18.64 -5.78 5.42
CA TYR A 260 -17.83 -5.17 4.37
C TYR A 260 -18.28 -5.58 2.97
N GLY A 261 -18.71 -6.84 2.79
CA GLY A 261 -19.08 -7.37 1.48
C GLY A 261 -17.97 -7.16 0.44
N LEU A 262 -18.34 -7.00 -0.82
CA LEU A 262 -17.41 -6.75 -1.92
C LEU A 262 -16.76 -5.35 -1.89
N SER A 263 -17.35 -4.40 -1.15
CA SER A 263 -16.77 -3.08 -0.97
C SER A 263 -15.43 -3.10 -0.20
N LEU A 264 -15.12 -4.19 0.51
CA LEU A 264 -13.86 -4.41 1.22
C LEU A 264 -12.63 -4.08 0.35
N ILE A 265 -12.66 -4.43 -0.93
CA ILE A 265 -11.51 -4.25 -1.84
C ILE A 265 -11.45 -2.84 -2.47
N LEU A 266 -12.50 -2.04 -2.33
CA LEU A 266 -12.64 -0.70 -2.90
C LEU A 266 -12.64 0.42 -1.84
N GLY A 267 -12.35 0.10 -0.57
CA GLY A 267 -12.27 1.06 0.52
C GLY A 267 -13.48 1.04 1.47
N GLY A 268 -14.32 0.00 1.42
CA GLY A 268 -15.36 -0.26 2.42
C GLY A 268 -14.82 -0.62 3.81
N ALA A 269 -13.51 -0.77 3.95
CA ALA A 269 -12.83 -0.96 5.22
C ALA A 269 -11.91 0.22 5.53
N GLU A 270 -11.61 0.39 6.81
CA GLU A 270 -10.64 1.37 7.30
C GLU A 270 -9.42 0.66 7.85
N ALA A 271 -8.24 1.25 7.59
CA ALA A 271 -6.96 0.80 8.14
C ALA A 271 -6.13 1.98 8.63
N THR A 272 -5.18 1.73 9.51
CA THR A 272 -4.20 2.72 9.93
C THR A 272 -3.02 2.74 8.97
N LEU A 273 -2.35 3.89 8.83
CA LEU A 273 -1.12 3.97 8.05
C LEU A 273 -0.04 3.04 8.63
N TRP A 274 -0.06 2.84 9.94
CA TRP A 274 0.79 1.88 10.64
C TRP A 274 0.56 0.44 10.15
N ASP A 275 -0.68 -0.06 10.19
CA ASP A 275 -0.98 -1.44 9.81
C ASP A 275 -0.68 -1.70 8.33
N VAL A 276 -1.05 -0.74 7.46
CA VAL A 276 -0.78 -0.82 6.01
C VAL A 276 0.73 -0.89 5.76
N THR A 277 1.51 0.09 6.24
CA THR A 277 2.96 0.16 5.96
C THR A 277 3.69 -1.05 6.56
N SER A 278 3.30 -1.51 7.76
CA SER A 278 3.89 -2.69 8.40
C SER A 278 3.60 -3.98 7.61
N ALA A 279 2.40 -4.12 7.05
CA ALA A 279 2.06 -5.29 6.22
C ALA A 279 2.89 -5.33 4.93
N TYR A 280 3.07 -4.18 4.26
CA TYR A 280 3.95 -4.07 3.09
C TYR A 280 5.43 -4.30 3.45
N ALA A 281 5.89 -3.81 4.61
CA ALA A 281 7.24 -4.09 5.11
C ALA A 281 7.45 -5.60 5.30
N ASN A 282 6.48 -6.31 5.87
CA ASN A 282 6.55 -7.77 6.05
C ASN A 282 6.54 -8.54 4.72
N MET A 283 5.86 -8.05 3.68
CA MET A 283 6.03 -8.60 2.33
C MET A 283 7.49 -8.45 1.86
N GLY A 284 8.09 -7.27 1.99
CA GLY A 284 9.50 -7.05 1.65
C GLY A 284 10.46 -7.94 2.46
N ARG A 285 10.21 -8.10 3.76
CA ARG A 285 10.99 -8.98 4.65
C ARG A 285 10.96 -10.44 4.20
N SER A 286 9.84 -10.92 3.67
CA SER A 286 9.73 -12.28 3.14
C SER A 286 10.70 -12.53 1.97
N LEU A 287 10.89 -11.52 1.09
CA LEU A 287 11.86 -11.60 -0.01
C LEU A 287 13.31 -11.57 0.45
N LEU A 288 13.57 -10.95 1.60
CA LEU A 288 14.88 -10.96 2.26
C LEU A 288 15.09 -12.19 3.14
N GLN A 289 14.09 -13.08 3.22
CA GLN A 289 14.08 -14.26 4.09
C GLN A 289 14.25 -13.90 5.58
N LEU A 290 13.73 -12.74 5.99
CA LEU A 290 13.75 -12.25 7.36
C LEU A 290 12.43 -12.61 8.07
N PRO A 291 12.44 -12.77 9.42
CA PRO A 291 11.23 -13.02 10.20
C PRO A 291 10.18 -11.93 9.99
N GLN A 292 8.93 -12.34 9.86
CA GLN A 292 7.77 -11.44 9.72
C GLN A 292 7.23 -11.13 11.11
N GLU A 293 7.63 -10.00 11.65
CA GLU A 293 7.34 -9.59 13.01
C GLU A 293 6.56 -8.27 13.06
N LYS A 294 6.09 -7.92 14.25
CA LYS A 294 5.55 -6.58 14.49
C LYS A 294 6.68 -5.56 14.40
N CYS A 295 6.44 -4.49 13.64
CA CYS A 295 7.39 -3.40 13.55
C CYS A 295 7.64 -2.77 14.93
N SER A 296 8.91 -2.52 15.25
CA SER A 296 9.32 -1.86 16.48
C SER A 296 9.49 -0.36 16.29
N LEU A 297 9.01 0.40 17.25
CA LEU A 297 9.20 1.85 17.36
C LEU A 297 10.11 2.21 18.54
N LEU A 298 10.31 1.26 19.45
CA LEU A 298 11.16 1.39 20.61
C LEU A 298 12.35 0.46 20.46
N LEU A 299 13.54 0.94 20.82
CA LEU A 299 14.66 0.08 21.06
C LEU A 299 14.30 -0.82 22.24
N ALA A 300 14.44 -2.13 22.04
CA ALA A 300 14.16 -3.08 23.10
C ALA A 300 15.02 -2.71 24.32
N ALA A 301 14.40 -2.67 25.49
CA ALA A 301 15.09 -2.43 26.78
C ALA A 301 16.12 -3.54 27.13
N SER A 302 16.47 -4.38 26.16
CA SER A 302 17.37 -5.52 26.29
C SER A 302 18.84 -5.14 26.29
N GLN A 303 19.23 -3.97 25.79
CA GLN A 303 20.65 -3.59 25.86
C GLN A 303 21.09 -3.19 27.28
N GLU A 304 20.25 -2.47 28.04
CA GLU A 304 20.59 -2.21 29.46
C GLU A 304 20.50 -3.44 30.36
N LYS A 305 19.70 -4.45 29.97
CA LYS A 305 19.64 -5.73 30.65
C LYS A 305 20.74 -6.71 30.23
N GLU A 306 21.31 -6.56 29.04
CA GLU A 306 22.41 -7.42 28.61
C GLU A 306 23.72 -7.07 29.32
N GLU A 307 24.01 -5.82 29.61
CA GLU A 307 25.16 -5.47 30.46
C GLU A 307 24.96 -5.91 31.91
N LYS A 308 23.76 -5.78 32.49
CA LYS A 308 23.47 -6.33 33.83
C LYS A 308 23.30 -7.87 33.83
N ARG A 309 22.81 -8.48 32.75
CA ARG A 309 22.69 -9.93 32.60
C ARG A 309 24.01 -10.62 32.22
N SER A 310 25.02 -9.90 31.75
CA SER A 310 26.35 -10.46 31.54
C SER A 310 26.98 -10.95 32.84
N PHE A 311 26.65 -10.33 34.00
CA PHE A 311 27.08 -10.81 35.31
C PHE A 311 26.23 -11.96 35.89
N ASP A 312 24.95 -12.08 35.46
CA ASP A 312 24.06 -13.16 35.93
C ASP A 312 24.07 -14.40 35.02
N LYS A 313 24.55 -14.30 33.75
CA LYS A 313 24.64 -15.43 32.80
C LYS A 313 25.62 -16.53 33.20
N LEU A 314 26.47 -16.30 34.19
CA LEU A 314 27.37 -17.32 34.75
C LEU A 314 26.67 -18.35 35.66
N ARG A 315 25.33 -18.29 35.85
CA ARG A 315 24.55 -19.20 36.70
C ARG A 315 23.37 -19.89 36.04
N MET A 316 23.16 -19.76 34.72
CA MET A 316 22.05 -20.47 34.06
C MET A 316 22.46 -21.89 33.66
N THR A 317 21.61 -22.86 34.01
CA THR A 317 21.78 -24.27 33.61
C THR A 317 21.46 -24.48 32.14
N GLU A 318 22.10 -25.50 31.50
CA GLU A 318 21.86 -25.88 30.09
C GLU A 318 20.37 -26.14 29.76
N SER A 319 19.56 -26.55 30.74
CA SER A 319 18.13 -26.80 30.59
C SER A 319 17.32 -25.52 30.42
N GLU A 320 17.74 -24.42 31.06
CA GLU A 320 17.09 -23.09 30.91
C GLU A 320 17.47 -22.43 29.59
N LEU A 321 18.70 -22.64 29.10
CA LEU A 321 19.11 -22.19 27.77
C LEU A 321 18.35 -22.94 26.65
N ARG A 322 18.05 -24.22 26.82
CA ARG A 322 17.21 -25.00 25.89
C ARG A 322 15.76 -24.54 25.92
N LYS A 323 15.18 -24.25 27.09
CA LYS A 323 13.82 -23.72 27.21
C LYS A 323 13.70 -22.32 26.57
N THR A 324 14.68 -21.43 26.73
CA THR A 324 14.69 -20.09 26.15
C THR A 324 14.85 -20.14 24.61
N LYS A 325 15.64 -21.11 24.08
CA LYS A 325 15.74 -21.37 22.64
C LYS A 325 14.46 -22.01 22.08
N GLN A 326 13.81 -22.88 22.83
CA GLN A 326 12.59 -23.54 22.40
C GLN A 326 11.39 -22.60 22.42
N THR A 327 11.26 -21.71 23.43
CA THR A 327 10.26 -20.61 23.42
C THR A 327 10.54 -19.56 22.35
N ALA A 328 11.78 -19.33 21.96
CA ALA A 328 12.13 -18.45 20.83
C ALA A 328 11.83 -19.12 19.46
N LEU A 329 11.94 -20.45 19.35
CA LEU A 329 11.54 -21.20 18.14
C LEU A 329 10.01 -21.35 18.02
N GLU A 330 9.29 -21.47 19.14
CA GLU A 330 7.82 -21.53 19.17
C GLU A 330 7.16 -20.16 18.99
N ALA A 331 7.89 -19.07 19.24
CA ALA A 331 7.51 -17.69 18.92
C ALA A 331 7.79 -17.31 17.46
N SER A 332 8.37 -18.20 16.63
CA SER A 332 8.48 -18.01 15.19
C SER A 332 7.09 -18.14 14.57
N GLY A 333 6.35 -17.03 14.58
CA GLY A 333 5.06 -16.90 13.91
C GLY A 333 5.16 -17.45 12.49
N THR A 334 4.20 -18.25 12.09
CA THR A 334 4.06 -18.75 10.72
C THR A 334 4.25 -17.59 9.75
N ASN A 335 5.26 -17.68 8.89
CA ASN A 335 5.50 -16.69 7.86
C ASN A 335 4.27 -16.62 6.95
N ILE A 336 3.46 -15.57 7.11
CA ILE A 336 2.20 -15.38 6.38
C ILE A 336 2.48 -15.13 4.90
N PHE A 337 3.51 -14.31 4.62
CA PHE A 337 3.90 -13.98 3.27
C PHE A 337 5.00 -14.92 2.76
N GLN A 338 4.71 -15.59 1.65
CA GLN A 338 5.66 -16.49 0.99
C GLN A 338 6.42 -15.76 -0.13
N PRO A 339 7.74 -15.93 -0.24
CA PRO A 339 8.58 -15.12 -1.12
C PRO A 339 8.14 -15.15 -2.59
N GLY A 340 7.73 -16.31 -3.11
CA GLY A 340 7.39 -16.46 -4.53
C GLY A 340 6.19 -15.61 -4.96
N ALA A 341 5.09 -15.66 -4.19
CA ALA A 341 3.88 -14.88 -4.50
C ALA A 341 4.11 -13.39 -4.23
N VAL A 342 4.91 -13.03 -3.21
CA VAL A 342 5.29 -11.64 -2.97
C VAL A 342 6.12 -11.10 -4.13
N TRP A 343 7.08 -11.90 -4.64
CA TRP A 343 7.92 -11.47 -5.77
C TRP A 343 7.07 -11.15 -7.00
N GLN A 344 6.13 -12.05 -7.39
CA GLN A 344 5.20 -11.81 -8.50
C GLN A 344 4.27 -10.62 -8.25
N THR A 345 3.85 -10.40 -6.99
CA THR A 345 3.04 -9.23 -6.62
C THR A 345 3.84 -7.94 -6.76
N PHE A 346 5.08 -7.92 -6.28
CA PHE A 346 5.96 -6.74 -6.38
C PHE A 346 6.38 -6.47 -7.82
N ASP A 347 6.60 -7.52 -8.62
CA ASP A 347 6.87 -7.38 -10.05
C ASP A 347 5.73 -6.61 -10.74
N ALA A 348 4.47 -7.03 -10.53
CA ALA A 348 3.31 -6.31 -11.04
C ALA A 348 3.20 -4.86 -10.50
N LEU A 349 3.61 -4.61 -9.25
CA LEU A 349 3.58 -3.28 -8.64
C LEU A 349 4.71 -2.36 -9.14
N THR A 350 5.77 -2.87 -9.74
CA THR A 350 6.79 -2.04 -10.40
C THR A 350 6.30 -1.47 -11.73
N GLU A 351 5.26 -2.07 -12.33
CA GLU A 351 4.64 -1.61 -13.59
C GLU A 351 3.66 -0.44 -13.39
N VAL A 352 3.37 -0.05 -12.16
CA VAL A 352 2.51 1.11 -11.87
C VAL A 352 3.16 2.38 -12.40
N ASN A 353 2.45 3.12 -13.25
CA ASN A 353 2.94 4.37 -13.82
C ASN A 353 3.29 5.36 -12.70
N ARG A 354 4.51 5.89 -12.73
CA ARG A 354 4.96 6.92 -11.80
C ARG A 354 4.37 8.28 -12.18
N PRO A 355 4.06 9.14 -11.20
CA PRO A 355 3.73 10.52 -11.49
C PRO A 355 4.91 11.17 -12.23
N GLU A 356 4.62 11.95 -13.28
CA GLU A 356 5.58 12.76 -14.02
C GLU A 356 6.64 11.99 -14.85
N GLU A 357 6.69 10.65 -14.80
CA GLU A 357 7.71 9.85 -15.48
C GLU A 357 7.07 8.86 -16.46
N ILE A 358 7.19 9.14 -17.76
CA ILE A 358 6.59 8.30 -18.81
C ILE A 358 7.43 7.03 -19.03
N ASP A 359 8.75 7.09 -18.82
CA ASP A 359 9.67 5.97 -19.10
C ASP A 359 10.82 5.87 -18.07
N TRP A 360 10.45 5.67 -16.80
CA TRP A 360 11.44 5.55 -15.73
C TRP A 360 12.41 4.37 -15.91
N LYS A 361 12.01 3.32 -16.63
CA LYS A 361 12.85 2.12 -16.87
C LYS A 361 14.04 2.42 -17.74
N SER A 362 13.96 3.45 -18.59
CA SER A 362 15.07 3.88 -19.45
C SER A 362 16.05 4.81 -18.74
N ILE A 363 15.75 5.26 -17.52
CA ILE A 363 16.59 6.18 -16.75
C ILE A 363 17.48 5.39 -15.77
N PRO A 364 18.80 5.25 -16.00
CA PRO A 364 19.69 4.38 -15.21
C PRO A 364 19.78 4.73 -13.72
N SER A 365 19.49 5.98 -13.34
CA SER A 365 19.50 6.44 -11.95
C SER A 365 18.24 6.09 -11.17
N MET A 366 17.19 5.63 -11.84
CA MET A 366 15.94 5.29 -11.19
C MET A 366 15.89 3.82 -10.78
N HIS A 367 15.55 3.60 -9.52
CA HIS A 367 15.45 2.25 -8.96
C HIS A 367 14.01 1.75 -8.96
N PRO A 368 13.80 0.44 -9.16
CA PRO A 368 12.46 -0.15 -9.01
C PRO A 368 11.90 0.08 -7.61
N ILE A 369 10.62 0.42 -7.55
CA ILE A 369 9.84 0.54 -6.32
C ILE A 369 8.54 -0.20 -6.56
N ALA A 370 8.24 -1.22 -5.75
CA ALA A 370 6.91 -1.81 -5.74
C ALA A 370 5.99 -0.85 -4.98
N TRP A 371 5.03 -0.22 -5.67
CA TRP A 371 4.19 0.77 -5.02
C TRP A 371 2.72 0.67 -5.39
N LYS A 372 1.86 1.14 -4.51
CA LYS A 372 0.41 1.12 -4.70
C LYS A 372 -0.23 2.39 -4.19
N THR A 373 -1.19 2.88 -4.94
CA THR A 373 -2.04 4.00 -4.54
C THR A 373 -3.39 3.52 -4.02
N GLY A 374 -3.98 4.33 -3.17
CA GLY A 374 -5.37 4.24 -2.75
C GLY A 374 -6.04 5.62 -2.83
N THR A 375 -7.28 5.63 -3.27
CA THR A 375 -8.15 6.82 -3.23
C THR A 375 -9.49 6.37 -2.70
N SER A 376 -9.95 6.98 -1.61
CA SER A 376 -11.25 6.63 -1.05
C SER A 376 -12.39 7.28 -1.82
N TYR A 377 -13.58 6.68 -1.70
CA TYR A 377 -14.79 7.25 -2.26
C TYR A 377 -15.06 8.65 -1.69
N GLY A 378 -15.40 9.60 -2.55
CA GLY A 378 -15.61 11.00 -2.19
C GLY A 378 -14.31 11.78 -1.98
N PHE A 379 -13.16 11.27 -2.44
CA PHE A 379 -11.87 11.97 -2.41
C PHE A 379 -11.49 12.46 -1.00
N ARG A 380 -11.60 11.59 0.02
CA ARG A 380 -11.32 11.91 1.43
C ARG A 380 -9.92 11.52 1.84
N ASP A 381 -9.43 10.39 1.32
CA ASP A 381 -8.16 9.79 1.68
C ASP A 381 -7.38 9.45 0.42
N ALA A 382 -6.16 9.93 0.33
CA ALA A 382 -5.21 9.61 -0.72
C ALA A 382 -4.01 8.89 -0.09
N TRP A 383 -3.70 7.70 -0.59
CA TRP A 383 -2.63 6.85 -0.11
C TRP A 383 -1.58 6.61 -1.17
N ALA A 384 -0.34 6.48 -0.74
CA ALA A 384 0.72 5.84 -1.50
C ALA A 384 1.57 5.01 -0.54
N VAL A 385 1.82 3.76 -0.89
CA VAL A 385 2.74 2.89 -0.15
C VAL A 385 3.70 2.26 -1.12
N GLY A 386 4.99 2.31 -0.79
CA GLY A 386 6.06 1.77 -1.61
C GLY A 386 7.04 0.93 -0.80
N VAL A 387 7.69 -0.02 -1.47
CA VAL A 387 8.67 -0.92 -0.87
C VAL A 387 9.89 -1.06 -1.78
N THR A 388 11.06 -0.96 -1.18
CA THR A 388 12.36 -1.32 -1.72
C THR A 388 13.04 -2.32 -0.79
N PRO A 389 14.16 -2.95 -1.16
CA PRO A 389 14.90 -3.82 -0.22
C PRO A 389 15.43 -3.15 1.05
N GLY A 390 15.47 -1.82 1.09
CA GLY A 390 15.86 -1.06 2.28
C GLY A 390 14.67 -0.65 3.14
N TYR A 391 13.64 -0.12 2.51
CA TYR A 391 12.60 0.61 3.21
C TYR A 391 11.19 0.31 2.71
N ALA A 392 10.24 0.35 3.63
CA ALA A 392 8.82 0.50 3.33
C ALA A 392 8.38 1.90 3.76
N VAL A 393 7.72 2.61 2.86
CA VAL A 393 7.26 3.98 3.06
C VAL A 393 5.76 4.04 2.86
N GLY A 394 5.05 4.56 3.84
CA GLY A 394 3.63 4.85 3.75
C GLY A 394 3.37 6.35 3.81
N VAL A 395 2.53 6.84 2.92
CA VAL A 395 2.09 8.24 2.84
C VAL A 395 0.56 8.28 2.82
N TRP A 396 -0.01 9.13 3.65
CA TRP A 396 -1.42 9.48 3.61
C TRP A 396 -1.57 11.00 3.50
N VAL A 397 -2.46 11.45 2.62
CA VAL A 397 -2.81 12.86 2.40
C VAL A 397 -4.31 13.01 2.45
N GLY A 398 -4.81 14.05 3.10
CA GLY A 398 -6.23 14.30 3.23
C GLY A 398 -6.59 15.39 4.22
N ASN A 399 -7.83 15.37 4.71
CA ASN A 399 -8.27 16.21 5.81
C ASN A 399 -8.63 15.34 7.02
N ALA A 400 -8.06 15.61 8.18
CA ALA A 400 -8.31 14.86 9.41
C ALA A 400 -9.79 14.87 9.81
N THR A 401 -10.53 15.88 9.38
CA THR A 401 -11.99 16.02 9.55
C THR A 401 -12.78 15.03 8.69
N GLY A 402 -12.17 14.38 7.70
CA GLY A 402 -12.83 13.53 6.71
C GLY A 402 -13.50 14.30 5.56
N GLU A 403 -13.22 15.59 5.44
CA GLU A 403 -13.69 16.40 4.30
C GLU A 403 -13.00 15.97 3.02
N GLY A 404 -13.78 15.59 2.00
CA GLY A 404 -13.25 15.26 0.68
C GLY A 404 -12.96 16.51 -0.14
N LYS A 405 -11.92 16.44 -0.98
CA LYS A 405 -11.55 17.52 -1.92
C LYS A 405 -11.43 16.98 -3.33
N PRO A 406 -12.07 17.60 -4.34
CA PRO A 406 -11.84 17.25 -5.73
C PRO A 406 -10.35 17.28 -6.06
N GLY A 407 -9.84 16.24 -6.71
CA GLY A 407 -8.41 16.12 -7.04
C GLY A 407 -7.53 15.46 -5.97
N LEU A 408 -8.04 15.14 -4.78
CA LEU A 408 -7.34 14.36 -3.78
C LEU A 408 -7.26 12.88 -4.23
N VAL A 409 -6.33 12.60 -5.12
CA VAL A 409 -6.11 11.28 -5.74
C VAL A 409 -4.73 10.78 -5.35
N GLY A 410 -4.64 9.54 -4.89
CA GLY A 410 -3.39 8.95 -4.39
C GLY A 410 -2.20 9.13 -5.33
N ALA A 411 -2.38 8.91 -6.64
CA ALA A 411 -1.32 9.05 -7.63
C ALA A 411 -0.84 10.51 -7.80
N ARG A 412 -1.71 11.50 -7.62
CA ARG A 412 -1.39 12.92 -7.85
C ARG A 412 -0.96 13.65 -6.58
N THR A 413 -1.29 13.14 -5.41
CA THR A 413 -0.99 13.79 -4.13
C THR A 413 0.00 12.99 -3.29
N ALA A 414 -0.36 11.79 -2.84
CA ALA A 414 0.51 10.96 -2.01
C ALA A 414 1.68 10.34 -2.80
N GLY A 415 1.49 10.05 -4.10
CA GLY A 415 2.52 9.48 -4.97
C GLY A 415 3.78 10.34 -5.08
N PRO A 416 3.71 11.62 -5.50
CA PRO A 416 4.88 12.50 -5.57
C PRO A 416 5.64 12.59 -4.24
N VAL A 417 4.93 12.70 -3.11
CA VAL A 417 5.55 12.70 -1.77
C VAL A 417 6.32 11.40 -1.54
N LEU A 418 5.73 10.25 -1.90
CA LEU A 418 6.38 8.93 -1.76
C LEU A 418 7.69 8.85 -2.54
N PHE A 419 7.71 9.31 -3.79
CA PHE A 419 8.92 9.30 -4.63
C PHE A 419 9.99 10.24 -4.12
N ASP A 420 9.62 11.45 -3.68
CA ASP A 420 10.55 12.37 -3.03
C ASP A 420 11.22 11.74 -1.80
N ILE A 421 10.46 10.97 -1.00
CA ILE A 421 11.02 10.25 0.14
C ILE A 421 12.02 9.19 -0.32
N PHE A 422 11.68 8.37 -1.32
CA PHE A 422 12.61 7.35 -1.81
C PHE A 422 13.88 7.94 -2.45
N ASN A 423 13.79 9.14 -3.05
CA ASN A 423 14.95 9.86 -3.57
C ASN A 423 15.90 10.36 -2.48
N MET A 424 15.39 10.59 -1.26
CA MET A 424 16.20 10.98 -0.09
C MET A 424 16.81 9.77 0.64
N LEU A 425 16.14 8.62 0.60
CA LEU A 425 16.58 7.42 1.30
C LEU A 425 17.75 6.74 0.56
N PRO A 426 18.64 6.05 1.30
CA PRO A 426 19.70 5.30 0.67
C PRO A 426 19.19 4.30 -0.36
N ALA A 427 19.73 4.38 -1.57
CA ALA A 427 19.39 3.48 -2.66
C ALA A 427 19.78 2.03 -2.33
N SER A 428 18.98 1.08 -2.79
CA SER A 428 19.25 -0.35 -2.66
C SER A 428 19.09 -1.06 -4.00
N ARG A 429 19.83 -2.15 -4.22
CA ARG A 429 19.61 -3.02 -5.38
C ARG A 429 18.24 -3.69 -5.23
N TRP A 430 17.57 -3.95 -6.36
CA TRP A 430 16.26 -4.61 -6.32
C TRP A 430 16.31 -6.00 -5.68
N PHE A 431 15.17 -6.49 -5.22
CA PHE A 431 15.03 -7.83 -4.66
C PHE A 431 15.51 -8.89 -5.67
N LYS A 432 16.22 -9.89 -5.19
CA LYS A 432 16.55 -11.06 -6.00
C LYS A 432 15.31 -11.94 -6.13
N ARG A 433 15.06 -12.42 -7.35
CA ARG A 433 14.01 -13.42 -7.55
C ARG A 433 14.36 -14.68 -6.75
N PRO A 434 13.43 -15.22 -5.95
CA PRO A 434 13.63 -16.50 -5.26
C PRO A 434 13.87 -17.62 -6.30
N GLY A 435 15.03 -18.29 -6.24
CA GLY A 435 15.50 -19.18 -7.32
C GLY A 435 14.64 -20.45 -7.48
N ASP A 436 14.58 -21.28 -6.45
CA ASP A 436 14.11 -22.68 -6.55
C ASP A 436 12.62 -22.86 -6.23
N ILE A 437 11.85 -21.76 -6.18
CA ILE A 437 10.43 -21.79 -5.79
C ILE A 437 9.51 -21.97 -7.01
N PHE A 438 9.98 -21.61 -8.21
CA PHE A 438 9.17 -21.59 -9.42
C PHE A 438 9.33 -22.84 -10.26
N VAL A 439 8.27 -23.24 -10.94
CA VAL A 439 8.23 -24.33 -11.92
C VAL A 439 7.92 -23.80 -13.30
N LYS A 440 8.42 -24.48 -14.33
CA LYS A 440 8.08 -24.16 -15.72
C LYS A 440 6.68 -24.69 -16.05
N ALA A 441 5.86 -23.87 -16.69
CA ALA A 441 4.55 -24.25 -17.19
C ALA A 441 4.31 -23.66 -18.58
N GLU A 442 3.58 -24.38 -19.42
CA GLU A 442 3.11 -23.86 -20.70
C GLU A 442 1.85 -23.03 -20.49
N ILE A 443 1.93 -21.76 -20.82
CA ILE A 443 0.87 -20.78 -20.66
C ILE A 443 0.36 -20.36 -22.04
N CYS A 444 -0.94 -20.29 -22.18
CA CYS A 444 -1.58 -19.75 -23.37
C CYS A 444 -1.24 -18.26 -23.51
N ARG A 445 -0.59 -17.87 -24.63
CA ARG A 445 -0.15 -16.49 -24.86
C ARG A 445 -1.30 -15.48 -24.86
N LYS A 446 -2.46 -15.86 -25.38
CA LYS A 446 -3.62 -14.96 -25.51
C LYS A 446 -4.40 -14.77 -24.22
N SER A 447 -4.46 -15.79 -23.37
CA SER A 447 -5.32 -15.75 -22.17
C SER A 447 -4.59 -15.72 -20.85
N GLY A 448 -3.28 -16.01 -20.84
CA GLY A 448 -2.50 -16.13 -19.61
C GLY A 448 -2.87 -17.32 -18.70
N HIS A 449 -3.77 -18.20 -19.15
CA HIS A 449 -4.13 -19.44 -18.46
C HIS A 449 -3.14 -20.56 -18.78
N LEU A 450 -3.16 -21.65 -18.01
CA LEU A 450 -2.48 -22.87 -18.41
C LEU A 450 -2.94 -23.31 -19.80
N LYS A 451 -2.01 -23.86 -20.58
CA LYS A 451 -2.30 -24.37 -21.91
C LYS A 451 -3.44 -25.39 -21.90
N SER A 452 -4.42 -25.23 -22.77
CA SER A 452 -5.37 -26.27 -23.11
C SER A 452 -4.89 -27.04 -24.36
N ARG A 453 -5.53 -28.16 -24.66
CA ARG A 453 -5.25 -28.96 -25.88
C ARG A 453 -5.45 -28.19 -27.19
N PHE A 454 -6.17 -27.08 -27.15
CA PHE A 454 -6.48 -26.25 -28.29
C PHE A 454 -5.63 -25.00 -28.44
N CYS A 455 -4.74 -24.70 -27.46
CA CYS A 455 -3.85 -23.55 -27.55
C CYS A 455 -2.68 -23.84 -28.51
N GLU A 456 -2.61 -23.09 -29.60
CA GLU A 456 -1.51 -23.20 -30.58
C GLU A 456 -0.30 -22.34 -30.16
N GLU A 457 -0.55 -21.13 -29.67
CA GLU A 457 0.48 -20.21 -29.24
C GLU A 457 0.65 -20.27 -27.73
N THR A 458 1.82 -20.73 -27.29
CA THR A 458 2.14 -20.86 -25.85
C THR A 458 3.52 -20.32 -25.53
N ASP A 459 3.65 -19.81 -24.32
CA ASP A 459 4.93 -19.41 -23.75
C ASP A 459 5.26 -20.31 -22.56
N THR A 460 6.54 -20.64 -22.38
CA THR A 460 6.99 -21.36 -21.18
C THR A 460 7.39 -20.34 -20.12
N LEU A 461 6.54 -20.19 -19.12
CA LEU A 461 6.75 -19.22 -18.02
C LEU A 461 7.08 -19.93 -16.72
N LEU A 462 7.69 -19.17 -15.81
CA LEU A 462 7.97 -19.59 -14.45
C LEU A 462 6.82 -19.16 -13.55
N ILE A 463 6.08 -20.13 -13.03
CA ILE A 463 4.95 -19.92 -12.12
C ILE A 463 5.18 -20.57 -10.77
N LEU A 464 4.40 -20.19 -9.78
CA LEU A 464 4.37 -20.92 -8.51
C LEU A 464 3.84 -22.34 -8.72
N PRO A 465 4.33 -23.35 -7.98
CA PRO A 465 3.81 -24.73 -8.07
C PRO A 465 2.30 -24.82 -7.85
N ALA A 466 1.74 -23.97 -6.96
CA ALA A 466 0.31 -23.88 -6.75
C ALA A 466 -0.45 -23.47 -8.01
N GLY A 467 0.16 -22.67 -8.89
CA GLY A 467 -0.43 -22.22 -10.16
C GLY A 467 -0.72 -23.35 -11.15
N LEU A 468 -0.09 -24.52 -11.00
CA LEU A 468 -0.43 -25.72 -11.79
C LEU A 468 -1.86 -26.24 -11.52
N LYS A 469 -2.53 -25.75 -10.46
CA LYS A 469 -3.93 -26.07 -10.13
C LYS A 469 -4.92 -25.15 -10.81
N THR A 470 -4.47 -24.07 -11.47
CA THR A 470 -5.33 -23.16 -12.22
C THR A 470 -6.00 -23.89 -13.39
N GLU A 471 -7.15 -23.37 -13.81
CA GLU A 471 -7.87 -23.91 -14.95
C GLU A 471 -7.06 -23.75 -16.24
N ALA A 472 -7.13 -24.76 -17.11
CA ALA A 472 -6.62 -24.64 -18.46
C ALA A 472 -7.42 -23.60 -19.25
N CYS A 473 -6.82 -23.02 -20.27
CA CYS A 473 -7.42 -21.97 -21.10
C CYS A 473 -8.84 -22.35 -21.57
N PRO A 474 -9.88 -21.63 -21.14
CA PRO A 474 -11.26 -21.91 -21.52
C PRO A 474 -11.66 -21.20 -22.81
N TYR A 475 -10.80 -20.40 -23.42
CA TYR A 475 -11.13 -19.50 -24.51
C TYR A 475 -10.70 -20.01 -25.88
N HIS A 476 -9.91 -21.09 -25.98
CA HIS A 476 -9.60 -21.73 -27.26
C HIS A 476 -10.51 -22.91 -27.49
N HIS A 477 -11.20 -22.88 -28.63
CA HIS A 477 -12.12 -23.93 -29.06
C HIS A 477 -11.72 -24.41 -30.44
N LEU A 478 -11.89 -25.70 -30.70
CA LEU A 478 -11.75 -26.25 -32.04
C LEU A 478 -13.04 -25.95 -32.81
N ILE A 479 -12.93 -25.22 -33.90
CA ILE A 479 -14.05 -24.91 -34.79
C ILE A 479 -13.82 -25.52 -36.16
N THR A 480 -14.90 -25.92 -36.83
CA THR A 480 -14.88 -26.43 -38.21
C THR A 480 -15.26 -25.28 -39.14
N LEU A 481 -14.40 -25.00 -40.11
CA LEU A 481 -14.55 -23.93 -41.09
C LEU A 481 -14.72 -24.50 -42.51
N SER A 482 -15.32 -23.70 -43.40
CA SER A 482 -15.26 -23.89 -44.83
C SER A 482 -13.81 -23.83 -45.33
N ALA A 483 -13.52 -24.40 -46.49
CA ALA A 483 -12.18 -24.43 -47.06
C ALA A 483 -11.54 -23.03 -47.27
N ASP A 484 -12.35 -22.00 -47.42
CA ASP A 484 -11.95 -20.59 -47.54
C ASP A 484 -11.85 -19.85 -46.20
N GLU A 485 -12.08 -20.55 -45.06
CA GLU A 485 -12.08 -20.04 -43.68
C GLU A 485 -13.11 -18.93 -43.42
N THR A 486 -14.09 -18.69 -44.28
CA THR A 486 -15.03 -17.56 -44.14
C THR A 486 -16.27 -17.90 -43.33
N GLN A 487 -16.63 -19.18 -43.23
CA GLN A 487 -17.85 -19.62 -42.55
C GLN A 487 -17.59 -20.84 -41.65
N ARG A 488 -18.31 -20.91 -40.55
CA ARG A 488 -18.34 -22.11 -39.69
C ARG A 488 -19.30 -23.15 -40.26
N ILE A 489 -18.90 -24.40 -40.14
CA ILE A 489 -19.70 -25.54 -40.59
C ILE A 489 -19.96 -26.45 -39.38
N TYR A 490 -21.21 -26.79 -39.15
CA TYR A 490 -21.58 -27.70 -38.06
C TYR A 490 -21.52 -29.16 -38.54
N GLU A 491 -21.44 -30.12 -37.62
CA GLU A 491 -21.23 -31.54 -37.90
C GLU A 491 -22.24 -32.12 -38.92
N ASN A 492 -23.49 -31.65 -38.88
CA ASN A 492 -24.53 -32.10 -39.81
C ASN A 492 -24.29 -31.73 -41.29
N CYS A 493 -23.47 -30.72 -41.53
CA CYS A 493 -23.11 -30.29 -42.90
C CYS A 493 -21.66 -30.63 -43.28
N ALA A 494 -20.84 -31.11 -42.34
CA ALA A 494 -19.41 -31.37 -42.55
C ALA A 494 -19.11 -32.46 -43.59
N ASN A 495 -20.09 -33.32 -43.90
CA ASN A 495 -19.91 -34.41 -44.85
C ASN A 495 -20.17 -34.03 -46.32
N THR A 496 -20.58 -32.79 -46.58
CA THR A 496 -20.98 -32.36 -47.94
C THR A 496 -19.90 -31.53 -48.66
N GLU A 497 -18.91 -31.00 -47.92
CA GLU A 497 -17.87 -30.12 -48.46
C GLU A 497 -16.52 -30.30 -47.72
N PRO A 498 -15.39 -29.92 -48.36
CA PRO A 498 -14.10 -29.88 -47.67
C PRO A 498 -14.14 -28.91 -46.50
N THR A 499 -13.76 -29.39 -45.34
CA THR A 499 -13.71 -28.59 -44.09
C THR A 499 -12.32 -28.58 -43.51
N ILE A 500 -11.99 -27.50 -42.77
CA ILE A 500 -10.74 -27.33 -42.03
C ILE A 500 -11.10 -27.20 -40.56
N GLN A 501 -10.42 -27.95 -39.71
CA GLN A 501 -10.50 -27.74 -38.25
C GLN A 501 -9.40 -26.79 -37.81
N LYS A 502 -9.77 -25.75 -37.07
CA LYS A 502 -8.85 -24.73 -36.59
C LYS A 502 -9.14 -24.35 -35.15
N SER A 503 -8.09 -24.11 -34.37
CA SER A 503 -8.23 -23.52 -33.07
C SER A 503 -8.61 -22.04 -33.17
N TRP A 504 -9.55 -21.62 -32.39
CA TRP A 504 -10.03 -20.25 -32.40
C TRP A 504 -10.15 -19.71 -30.99
N PHE A 505 -9.59 -18.50 -30.77
CA PHE A 505 -9.69 -17.80 -29.51
C PHE A 505 -10.99 -16.99 -29.45
N THR A 506 -11.86 -17.30 -28.49
CA THR A 506 -13.15 -16.62 -28.30
C THR A 506 -13.33 -16.17 -26.88
N LEU A 507 -13.71 -14.94 -26.70
CA LEU A 507 -14.13 -14.41 -25.41
C LEU A 507 -15.66 -14.46 -25.26
N PRO A 508 -16.19 -14.47 -24.04
CA PRO A 508 -17.63 -14.28 -23.82
C PRO A 508 -18.14 -13.01 -24.54
N PRO A 509 -19.37 -12.97 -25.08
CA PRO A 509 -19.83 -11.91 -25.98
C PRO A 509 -19.68 -10.50 -25.42
N VAL A 510 -19.95 -10.28 -24.12
CA VAL A 510 -19.77 -8.96 -23.49
C VAL A 510 -18.29 -8.60 -23.36
N TRP A 511 -17.42 -9.58 -23.02
CA TRP A 511 -15.97 -9.34 -22.98
C TRP A 511 -15.45 -8.98 -24.36
N GLU A 512 -15.85 -9.78 -25.38
CA GLU A 512 -15.48 -9.56 -26.77
C GLU A 512 -15.89 -8.17 -27.25
N TRP A 513 -17.11 -7.71 -26.90
CA TRP A 513 -17.62 -6.40 -27.31
C TRP A 513 -16.70 -5.26 -26.89
N TYR A 514 -16.23 -5.25 -25.67
CA TYR A 514 -15.31 -4.22 -25.17
C TYR A 514 -13.87 -4.50 -25.61
N TYR A 515 -13.43 -5.77 -25.60
CA TYR A 515 -12.05 -6.17 -25.89
C TYR A 515 -11.61 -5.79 -27.30
N LYS A 516 -12.43 -6.05 -28.30
CA LYS A 516 -12.11 -5.74 -29.71
C LYS A 516 -11.96 -4.24 -29.99
N GLN A 517 -12.45 -3.35 -29.13
CA GLN A 517 -12.28 -1.91 -29.28
C GLN A 517 -10.85 -1.47 -28.96
N HIS A 518 -10.15 -2.24 -28.12
CA HIS A 518 -8.78 -2.00 -27.71
C HIS A 518 -7.77 -2.94 -28.38
N HIS A 519 -8.24 -4.03 -29.00
CA HIS A 519 -7.46 -5.10 -29.62
C HIS A 519 -7.89 -5.31 -31.08
N PRO A 520 -7.40 -4.47 -32.01
CA PRO A 520 -7.77 -4.59 -33.44
C PRO A 520 -7.32 -5.92 -34.09
N GLU A 521 -6.35 -6.61 -33.49
CA GLU A 521 -5.89 -7.94 -33.90
C GLU A 521 -6.86 -9.07 -33.52
N TYR A 522 -7.85 -8.81 -32.68
CA TYR A 522 -8.84 -9.80 -32.28
C TYR A 522 -9.73 -10.22 -33.45
N LYS A 523 -9.77 -11.52 -33.72
CA LYS A 523 -10.60 -12.10 -34.77
C LYS A 523 -11.89 -12.67 -34.17
N ALA A 524 -13.01 -12.04 -34.48
CA ALA A 524 -14.33 -12.54 -34.11
C ALA A 524 -14.60 -13.89 -34.81
N LEU A 525 -15.50 -14.71 -34.23
CA LEU A 525 -15.92 -15.97 -34.83
C LEU A 525 -16.57 -15.72 -36.21
N PRO A 526 -16.17 -16.44 -37.26
CA PRO A 526 -16.88 -16.39 -38.55
C PRO A 526 -18.35 -16.79 -38.39
N PRO A 527 -19.26 -16.25 -39.23
CA PRO A 527 -20.66 -16.64 -39.19
C PRO A 527 -20.84 -18.11 -39.61
N PHE A 528 -21.93 -18.73 -39.18
CA PHE A 528 -22.29 -20.05 -39.70
C PHE A 528 -22.72 -19.98 -41.17
N LYS A 529 -22.43 -21.06 -41.89
CA LYS A 529 -22.98 -21.25 -43.21
C LYS A 529 -24.51 -21.34 -43.12
N PRO A 530 -25.27 -20.61 -43.97
CA PRO A 530 -26.72 -20.64 -43.95
C PRO A 530 -27.26 -22.09 -44.05
N GLY A 531 -28.13 -22.46 -43.14
CA GLY A 531 -28.72 -23.82 -43.09
C GLY A 531 -27.88 -24.87 -42.34
N CYS A 532 -26.72 -24.52 -41.85
CA CYS A 532 -25.81 -25.40 -41.12
C CYS A 532 -25.60 -24.91 -39.66
N GLY A 533 -26.42 -25.33 -38.74
CA GLY A 533 -26.02 -25.41 -37.37
C GLY A 533 -26.68 -24.51 -36.32
N GLU A 534 -26.69 -25.02 -35.10
CA GLU A 534 -26.85 -24.27 -33.84
C GLU A 534 -25.56 -24.44 -33.05
N ASP A 535 -25.10 -23.37 -32.42
CA ASP A 535 -23.86 -23.34 -31.65
C ASP A 535 -24.10 -23.61 -30.17
N ALA A 536 -23.28 -24.44 -29.56
CA ALA A 536 -23.22 -24.63 -28.13
C ALA A 536 -22.51 -23.43 -27.40
N LEU A 537 -21.84 -22.57 -28.16
CA LEU A 537 -21.19 -21.39 -27.60
C LEU A 537 -22.24 -20.29 -27.41
N GLN A 538 -22.19 -19.67 -26.23
CA GLN A 538 -23.07 -18.54 -25.92
C GLN A 538 -22.82 -17.39 -26.91
N GLN A 539 -23.76 -17.17 -27.83
CA GLN A 539 -23.60 -16.20 -28.93
C GLN A 539 -24.03 -14.79 -28.53
N MET A 540 -24.86 -14.65 -27.50
CA MET A 540 -25.37 -13.36 -27.06
C MET A 540 -25.41 -13.25 -25.55
N GLN A 541 -25.24 -12.04 -25.08
CA GLN A 541 -25.29 -11.70 -23.64
C GLN A 541 -25.74 -10.25 -23.46
N PHE A 542 -26.57 -10.00 -22.44
CA PHE A 542 -26.93 -8.63 -22.07
C PHE A 542 -25.72 -7.85 -21.57
N ILE A 543 -25.48 -6.68 -22.14
CA ILE A 543 -24.56 -5.67 -21.62
C ILE A 543 -25.29 -4.92 -20.49
N TYR A 544 -26.52 -4.47 -20.81
CA TYR A 544 -27.38 -3.77 -19.85
C TYR A 544 -28.86 -4.10 -20.12
N PRO A 545 -29.65 -4.41 -19.10
CA PRO A 545 -29.24 -4.60 -17.71
C PRO A 545 -28.49 -5.94 -17.52
N PRO A 546 -27.58 -6.00 -16.54
CA PRO A 546 -26.95 -7.28 -16.23
C PRO A 546 -27.96 -8.27 -15.69
N MET A 547 -27.68 -9.56 -15.86
CA MET A 547 -28.58 -10.65 -15.45
C MET A 547 -29.01 -10.49 -13.97
N ASN A 548 -30.28 -10.67 -13.69
CA ASN A 548 -30.91 -10.51 -12.37
C ASN A 548 -30.88 -9.09 -11.78
N ALA A 549 -30.66 -8.06 -12.60
CA ALA A 549 -30.75 -6.67 -12.12
C ALA A 549 -32.20 -6.31 -11.76
N ARG A 550 -32.37 -5.63 -10.62
CA ARG A 550 -33.61 -4.95 -10.30
C ARG A 550 -33.50 -3.49 -10.73
N ILE A 551 -34.37 -3.07 -11.63
CA ILE A 551 -34.36 -1.74 -12.19
C ILE A 551 -35.57 -0.97 -11.68
N VAL A 552 -35.33 0.21 -11.15
CA VAL A 552 -36.38 1.14 -10.78
C VAL A 552 -36.43 2.22 -11.85
N LEU A 553 -37.51 2.28 -12.60
CA LEU A 553 -37.72 3.34 -13.58
C LEU A 553 -37.98 4.65 -12.85
N PRO A 554 -37.18 5.68 -13.07
CA PRO A 554 -37.45 7.00 -12.49
C PRO A 554 -38.74 7.57 -13.09
N ARG A 555 -39.48 8.34 -12.30
CA ARG A 555 -40.58 9.15 -12.82
C ARG A 555 -40.01 10.46 -13.36
N GLN A 556 -40.47 10.86 -14.53
CA GLN A 556 -40.15 12.17 -15.09
C GLN A 556 -40.92 13.27 -14.34
N MET A 557 -40.54 14.52 -14.54
CA MET A 557 -41.17 15.65 -13.88
C MET A 557 -42.67 15.79 -14.21
N ASP A 558 -43.11 15.27 -15.35
CA ASP A 558 -44.50 15.23 -15.81
C ASP A 558 -45.31 14.04 -15.22
N GLY A 559 -44.67 13.22 -14.37
CA GLY A 559 -45.29 12.04 -13.74
C GLY A 559 -45.26 10.79 -14.61
N SER A 560 -44.79 10.85 -15.83
CA SER A 560 -44.63 9.69 -16.72
C SER A 560 -43.52 8.75 -16.25
N LYS A 561 -43.57 7.48 -16.62
CA LYS A 561 -42.48 6.52 -16.35
C LYS A 561 -41.29 6.83 -17.26
N GLY A 562 -40.10 6.87 -16.72
CA GLY A 562 -38.86 6.98 -17.49
C GLY A 562 -38.62 5.76 -18.38
N PHE A 563 -37.69 5.91 -19.29
CA PHE A 563 -37.26 4.83 -20.20
C PHE A 563 -36.00 4.15 -19.67
N ILE A 564 -35.81 2.91 -20.10
CA ILE A 564 -34.57 2.16 -19.94
C ILE A 564 -34.06 1.78 -21.31
N THR A 565 -32.78 1.96 -21.56
CA THR A 565 -32.10 1.40 -22.72
C THR A 565 -31.65 0.00 -22.37
N VAL A 566 -31.96 -0.98 -23.22
CA VAL A 566 -31.51 -2.35 -23.09
C VAL A 566 -30.44 -2.58 -24.15
N GLU A 567 -29.27 -3.05 -23.74
CA GLU A 567 -28.13 -3.30 -24.62
C GLU A 567 -27.74 -4.77 -24.57
N LEU A 568 -27.43 -5.35 -25.72
CA LEU A 568 -27.07 -6.75 -25.89
C LEU A 568 -25.85 -6.86 -26.78
N ALA A 569 -24.89 -7.68 -26.39
CA ALA A 569 -23.78 -8.09 -27.22
C ALA A 569 -24.13 -9.41 -27.94
N HIS A 570 -23.89 -9.49 -29.25
CA HIS A 570 -23.98 -10.69 -30.04
C HIS A 570 -22.69 -10.88 -30.84
N SER A 571 -22.16 -12.10 -30.89
CA SER A 571 -20.89 -12.40 -31.56
C SER A 571 -20.96 -12.18 -33.09
N ASN A 572 -22.15 -12.25 -33.68
CA ASN A 572 -22.39 -11.91 -35.09
C ASN A 572 -23.19 -10.60 -35.19
N PRO A 573 -22.58 -9.50 -35.67
CA PRO A 573 -23.25 -8.20 -35.78
C PRO A 573 -24.38 -8.13 -36.81
N ALA A 574 -24.46 -9.09 -37.73
CA ALA A 574 -25.51 -9.16 -38.75
C ALA A 574 -26.78 -9.87 -38.28
N THR A 575 -26.82 -10.34 -37.02
CA THR A 575 -27.97 -11.07 -36.50
C THR A 575 -29.11 -10.10 -36.13
N THR A 576 -30.31 -10.40 -36.64
CA THR A 576 -31.52 -9.70 -36.22
C THR A 576 -31.95 -10.20 -34.86
N ILE A 577 -32.10 -9.25 -33.91
CA ILE A 577 -32.49 -9.55 -32.53
C ILE A 577 -33.92 -9.11 -32.31
N TYR A 578 -34.74 -10.04 -31.81
CA TYR A 578 -36.11 -9.77 -31.43
C TYR A 578 -36.19 -9.60 -29.91
N TRP A 579 -36.77 -8.48 -29.48
CA TRP A 579 -36.93 -8.19 -28.08
C TRP A 579 -38.29 -8.66 -27.57
N HIS A 580 -38.29 -9.38 -26.48
CA HIS A 580 -39.50 -9.83 -25.80
C HIS A 580 -39.48 -9.32 -24.34
N LEU A 581 -40.47 -8.54 -24.00
CA LEU A 581 -40.63 -8.04 -22.62
C LEU A 581 -41.96 -8.57 -22.07
N ASP A 582 -41.90 -9.43 -21.08
CA ASP A 582 -43.05 -10.19 -20.54
C ASP A 582 -43.82 -10.93 -21.68
N ASN A 583 -45.04 -10.50 -21.98
CA ASN A 583 -45.85 -11.05 -23.07
C ASN A 583 -46.02 -10.08 -24.25
N CYS A 584 -45.20 -9.06 -24.34
CA CYS A 584 -45.23 -8.05 -25.41
C CYS A 584 -44.07 -8.26 -26.38
N TYR A 585 -44.38 -8.21 -27.68
CA TYR A 585 -43.42 -8.32 -28.80
C TYR A 585 -43.01 -6.93 -29.24
#